data_7b8cc3cbb64eb5fca4727ec34d050c13
#
_entry.id   7b8cc3cbb64eb5fca4727ec34d050c13
#
_cell.length_a   1.000
_cell.length_b   1.000
_cell.length_c   1.000
_cell.angle_alpha   90.00
_cell.angle_beta   90.00
_cell.angle_gamma   90.00
#
_symmetry.space_group_name_H-M   'P 1'
#
loop_
_entity.id
_entity.type
_entity.pdbx_description
1 polymer ?
#
loop_
_entity_poly.entity_id
_entity_poly.type
_entity_poly.pdbx_seq_one_letter_code
_entity_poly.pdbx_strand_id
1 'polypeptide(L)'
;MGVKKSTRLAPLFEKCCLRQVANLSYEKAESEIEAQTGVHIGHTCLHRLVEKQEWASRIATSEVKETSVDGGKVRLRKEEGEGSNWLDYKAVRLHDSYYGAFFLDNQALINYVNSQPLSEVLTCLGDGHDGIWNIIVQLNPDRAGREILDWYHEG
;
A
#
# COMPACT_ATOMS: atom_id res chain seq x y z
N MET A 1 -27.12 12.05 -3.14
CA MET A 1 -26.06 11.55 -2.23
C MET A 1 -26.20 12.26 -0.88
N GLY A 2 -26.60 11.51 0.17
CA GLY A 2 -26.78 12.08 1.51
C GLY A 2 -25.47 12.32 2.22
N VAL A 3 -25.27 13.50 2.79
CA VAL A 3 -24.15 13.80 3.69
C VAL A 3 -24.33 13.00 4.98
N LYS A 4 -23.35 12.18 5.37
CA LYS A 4 -23.37 11.47 6.65
C LYS A 4 -23.44 12.48 7.80
N LYS A 5 -24.34 12.26 8.75
CA LYS A 5 -24.77 13.15 9.83
C LYS A 5 -23.67 13.62 10.83
N SER A 6 -22.38 13.45 10.57
CA SER A 6 -21.26 13.90 11.42
C SER A 6 -19.94 14.15 10.68
N THR A 7 -19.96 14.30 9.37
CA THR A 7 -18.74 14.64 8.62
C THR A 7 -18.52 16.14 8.65
N ARG A 8 -17.39 16.58 9.24
CA ARG A 8 -16.95 17.98 9.22
C ARG A 8 -16.44 18.43 7.85
N LEU A 9 -16.15 17.49 6.94
CA LEU A 9 -15.63 17.72 5.60
C LEU A 9 -16.64 17.23 4.55
N ALA A 10 -16.77 17.99 3.47
CA ALA A 10 -17.54 17.54 2.32
C ALA A 10 -16.85 16.29 1.69
N PRO A 11 -17.59 15.27 1.21
CA PRO A 11 -17.00 14.04 0.72
C PRO A 11 -15.99 14.23 -0.41
N LEU A 12 -16.21 15.20 -1.30
CA LEU A 12 -15.27 15.51 -2.37
C LEU A 12 -13.98 16.13 -1.83
N PHE A 13 -14.09 17.03 -0.86
CA PHE A 13 -12.93 17.66 -0.23
C PHE A 13 -12.12 16.65 0.58
N GLU A 14 -12.78 15.74 1.30
CA GLU A 14 -12.14 14.62 1.99
C GLU A 14 -11.32 13.76 1.02
N LYS A 15 -11.91 13.41 -0.15
CA LYS A 15 -11.20 12.67 -1.20
C LYS A 15 -9.99 13.44 -1.75
N CYS A 16 -10.10 14.75 -1.94
CA CYS A 16 -8.97 15.59 -2.34
C CYS A 16 -7.85 15.57 -1.30
N CYS A 17 -8.19 15.72 -0.01
CA CYS A 17 -7.23 15.63 1.08
C CYS A 17 -6.49 14.29 1.09
N LEU A 18 -7.22 13.17 1.03
CA LEU A 18 -6.62 11.83 1.00
C LEU A 18 -5.71 11.63 -0.21
N ARG A 19 -6.07 12.18 -1.37
CA ARG A 19 -5.24 12.12 -2.56
C ARG A 19 -3.93 12.90 -2.41
N GLN A 20 -3.96 14.07 -1.76
CA GLN A 20 -2.76 14.87 -1.53
C GLN A 20 -1.82 14.18 -0.54
N VAL A 21 -2.33 13.66 0.58
CA VAL A 21 -1.50 12.98 1.58
C VAL A 21 -0.96 11.63 1.10
N ALA A 22 -1.54 11.02 0.07
CA ALA A 22 -0.99 9.83 -0.56
C ALA A 22 0.30 10.11 -1.36
N ASN A 23 0.54 11.36 -1.73
CA ASN A 23 1.67 11.75 -2.59
C ASN A 23 2.65 12.72 -1.90
N LEU A 24 2.27 13.33 -0.79
CA LEU A 24 3.01 14.38 -0.12
C LEU A 24 3.12 14.12 1.39
N SER A 25 4.11 14.72 2.05
CA SER A 25 4.10 14.78 3.51
C SER A 25 2.88 15.59 3.99
N TYR A 26 2.42 15.34 5.21
CA TYR A 26 1.25 16.05 5.77
C TYR A 26 1.39 17.58 5.74
N GLU A 27 2.59 18.11 6.04
CA GLU A 27 2.88 19.56 5.99
C GLU A 27 2.80 20.12 4.56
N LYS A 28 3.38 19.38 3.58
CA LYS A 28 3.28 19.79 2.17
C LYS A 28 1.85 19.65 1.64
N ALA A 29 1.12 18.62 2.06
CA ALA A 29 -0.27 18.42 1.68
C ALA A 29 -1.17 19.56 2.24
N GLU A 30 -0.94 20.02 3.48
CA GLU A 30 -1.60 21.18 4.06
C GLU A 30 -1.44 22.42 3.18
N SER A 31 -0.18 22.77 2.86
CA SER A 31 0.14 23.93 2.03
C SER A 31 -0.45 23.82 0.61
N GLU A 32 -0.40 22.65 0.01
CA GLU A 32 -0.90 22.42 -1.35
C GLU A 32 -2.43 22.46 -1.42
N ILE A 33 -3.12 21.91 -0.43
CA ILE A 33 -4.58 21.94 -0.34
C ILE A 33 -5.05 23.40 -0.19
N GLU A 34 -4.40 24.17 0.67
CA GLU A 34 -4.73 25.59 0.86
C GLU A 34 -4.50 26.39 -0.41
N ALA A 35 -3.38 26.18 -1.10
CA ALA A 35 -3.07 26.85 -2.37
C ALA A 35 -4.09 26.55 -3.47
N GLN A 36 -4.54 25.26 -3.58
CA GLN A 36 -5.46 24.85 -4.62
C GLN A 36 -6.92 25.19 -4.33
N THR A 37 -7.33 25.20 -3.07
CA THR A 37 -8.75 25.30 -2.70
C THR A 37 -9.11 26.56 -1.92
N GLY A 38 -8.12 27.27 -1.40
CA GLY A 38 -8.31 28.37 -0.44
C GLY A 38 -8.80 27.91 0.94
N VAL A 39 -8.86 26.60 1.19
CA VAL A 39 -9.32 26.03 2.46
C VAL A 39 -8.14 25.55 3.27
N HIS A 40 -7.92 26.14 4.44
CA HIS A 40 -6.91 25.67 5.38
C HIS A 40 -7.38 24.42 6.13
N ILE A 41 -6.57 23.35 6.08
CA ILE A 41 -6.76 22.14 6.87
C ILE A 41 -5.40 21.70 7.45
N GLY A 42 -5.24 21.80 8.76
CA GLY A 42 -3.94 21.51 9.41
C GLY A 42 -3.50 20.05 9.25
N HIS A 43 -2.18 19.85 9.16
CA HIS A 43 -1.56 18.52 8.97
C HIS A 43 -2.00 17.47 10.01
N THR A 44 -2.27 17.87 11.26
CA THR A 44 -2.82 16.97 12.29
C THR A 44 -4.24 16.48 11.93
N CYS A 45 -5.05 17.33 11.27
CA CYS A 45 -6.37 16.92 10.80
C CYS A 45 -6.25 15.95 9.63
N LEU A 46 -5.29 16.15 8.73
CA LEU A 46 -5.00 15.24 7.63
C LEU A 46 -4.54 13.88 8.15
N HIS A 47 -3.65 13.84 9.14
CA HIS A 47 -3.23 12.60 9.79
C HIS A 47 -4.42 11.83 10.38
N ARG A 48 -5.27 12.49 11.17
CA ARG A 48 -6.48 11.87 11.73
C ARG A 48 -7.47 11.42 10.66
N LEU A 49 -7.51 12.11 9.51
CA LEU A 49 -8.34 11.72 8.39
C LEU A 49 -7.88 10.39 7.80
N VAL A 50 -6.57 10.19 7.64
CA VAL A 50 -5.98 8.93 7.17
C VAL A 50 -6.22 7.80 8.18
N GLU A 51 -5.99 8.04 9.47
CA GLU A 51 -6.21 7.03 10.52
C GLU A 51 -7.66 6.52 10.62
N LYS A 52 -8.63 7.34 10.21
CA LYS A 52 -10.06 6.95 10.19
C LYS A 52 -10.45 6.10 8.98
N GLN A 53 -9.56 6.00 7.98
CA GLN A 53 -9.87 5.20 6.80
C GLN A 53 -9.75 3.71 7.14
N GLU A 54 -10.77 2.94 6.76
CA GLU A 54 -10.70 1.49 6.76
C GLU A 54 -10.19 1.03 5.39
N TRP A 55 -8.99 0.47 5.37
CA TRP A 55 -8.36 -0.06 4.17
C TRP A 55 -8.70 -1.54 4.05
N ALA A 56 -9.87 -1.84 3.51
CA ALA A 56 -10.26 -3.22 3.25
C ALA A 56 -9.40 -3.82 2.12
N SER A 57 -8.82 -4.98 2.40
CA SER A 57 -8.21 -5.80 1.36
C SER A 57 -9.29 -6.23 0.36
N ARG A 58 -9.07 -5.93 -0.93
CA ARG A 58 -10.04 -6.25 -1.98
C ARG A 58 -9.75 -7.64 -2.54
N ILE A 59 -10.82 -8.39 -2.79
CA ILE A 59 -10.73 -9.64 -3.57
C ILE A 59 -10.89 -9.29 -5.04
N ALA A 60 -10.02 -9.87 -5.87
CA ALA A 60 -10.08 -9.71 -7.31
C ALA A 60 -11.38 -10.29 -7.87
N THR A 61 -11.98 -9.58 -8.83
CA THR A 61 -13.23 -10.01 -9.47
C THR A 61 -13.00 -10.92 -10.66
N SER A 62 -11.75 -11.06 -11.10
CA SER A 62 -11.31 -11.93 -12.18
C SER A 62 -10.12 -12.77 -11.75
N GLU A 63 -9.82 -13.83 -12.51
CA GLU A 63 -8.68 -14.69 -12.28
C GLU A 63 -7.36 -13.91 -12.33
N VAL A 64 -6.55 -14.04 -11.28
CA VAL A 64 -5.23 -13.39 -11.14
C VAL A 64 -4.16 -14.27 -11.79
N LYS A 65 -3.55 -13.79 -12.87
CA LYS A 65 -2.52 -14.49 -13.66
C LYS A 65 -1.11 -14.00 -13.36
N GLU A 66 -1.01 -12.80 -12.81
CA GLU A 66 0.28 -12.16 -12.53
C GLU A 66 0.25 -11.39 -11.22
N THR A 67 1.38 -11.38 -10.55
CA THR A 67 1.62 -10.60 -9.33
C THR A 67 3.03 -10.06 -9.33
N SER A 68 3.22 -8.89 -8.76
CA SER A 68 4.55 -8.38 -8.41
C SER A 68 4.63 -8.18 -6.90
N VAL A 69 5.76 -8.56 -6.32
CA VAL A 69 6.07 -8.34 -4.91
C VAL A 69 7.31 -7.47 -4.84
N ASP A 70 7.21 -6.40 -4.06
CA ASP A 70 8.30 -5.45 -3.84
C ASP A 70 8.43 -5.15 -2.35
N GLY A 71 9.58 -4.65 -1.93
CA GLY A 71 9.89 -4.36 -0.56
C GLY A 71 10.54 -3.01 -0.38
N GLY A 72 10.34 -2.43 0.78
CA GLY A 72 10.97 -1.16 1.12
C GLY A 72 11.11 -1.02 2.62
N LYS A 73 11.71 0.10 3.02
CA LYS A 73 11.89 0.46 4.43
C LYS A 73 11.19 1.76 4.73
N VAL A 74 10.50 1.81 5.85
CA VAL A 74 9.92 3.04 6.40
C VAL A 74 10.64 3.42 7.67
N ARG A 75 10.92 4.71 7.82
CA ARG A 75 11.51 5.26 9.03
C ARG A 75 10.41 5.56 10.04
N LEU A 76 10.44 4.89 11.17
CA LEU A 76 9.53 5.23 12.28
C LEU A 76 10.03 6.46 13.02
N ARG A 77 9.08 7.33 13.39
CA ARG A 77 9.34 8.42 14.35
C ARG A 77 9.54 7.81 15.73
N LYS A 78 10.61 8.24 16.39
CA LYS A 78 10.90 7.91 17.77
C LYS A 78 10.91 9.19 18.61
N GLU A 79 10.88 9.04 19.92
CA GLU A 79 11.05 10.16 20.84
C GLU A 79 12.45 10.79 20.71
N GLU A 80 12.59 12.05 21.10
CA GLU A 80 13.87 12.77 21.00
C GLU A 80 14.97 12.02 21.75
N GLY A 81 16.09 11.76 21.05
CA GLY A 81 17.28 11.08 21.62
C GLY A 81 17.43 9.61 21.24
N GLU A 82 16.42 8.96 20.65
CA GLU A 82 16.55 7.61 20.13
C GLU A 82 16.94 7.60 18.64
N GLY A 83 17.90 6.73 18.27
CA GLY A 83 18.32 6.55 16.88
C GLY A 83 17.15 6.15 15.97
N SER A 84 17.21 6.56 14.69
CA SER A 84 16.15 6.21 13.73
C SER A 84 16.08 4.70 13.51
N ASN A 85 14.87 4.16 13.52
CA ASN A 85 14.61 2.76 13.23
C ASN A 85 13.94 2.63 11.86
N TRP A 86 14.61 1.89 10.95
CA TRP A 86 14.09 1.57 9.64
C TRP A 86 13.49 0.17 9.69
N LEU A 87 12.22 0.04 9.40
CA LEU A 87 11.51 -1.22 9.40
C LEU A 87 10.98 -1.55 8.01
N ASP A 88 10.99 -2.85 7.70
CA ASP A 88 10.60 -3.37 6.42
C ASP A 88 9.09 -3.36 6.23
N TYR A 89 8.65 -3.05 5.04
CA TYR A 89 7.31 -3.37 4.54
C TYR A 89 7.44 -4.14 3.23
N LYS A 90 6.38 -4.86 2.89
CA LYS A 90 6.24 -5.52 1.60
C LYS A 90 4.95 -5.06 0.96
N ALA A 91 5.00 -4.85 -0.33
CA ALA A 91 3.85 -4.50 -1.15
C ALA A 91 3.63 -5.57 -2.21
N VAL A 92 2.37 -5.80 -2.55
CA VAL A 92 1.98 -6.71 -3.62
C VAL A 92 1.02 -6.00 -4.56
N ARG A 93 1.19 -6.22 -5.84
CA ARG A 93 0.28 -5.83 -6.90
C ARG A 93 -0.24 -7.08 -7.60
N LEU A 94 -1.55 -7.16 -7.75
CA LEU A 94 -2.24 -8.24 -8.48
C LEU A 94 -2.92 -7.62 -9.69
N HIS A 95 -2.55 -8.02 -10.88
CA HIS A 95 -2.95 -7.35 -12.12
C HIS A 95 -2.74 -5.82 -12.05
N ASP A 96 -3.57 -5.06 -12.75
CA ASP A 96 -3.45 -3.60 -12.84
C ASP A 96 -4.17 -2.82 -11.72
N SER A 97 -4.94 -3.48 -10.85
CA SER A 97 -5.94 -2.77 -10.03
C SER A 97 -5.99 -3.14 -8.56
N TYR A 98 -5.33 -4.21 -8.12
CA TYR A 98 -5.39 -4.68 -6.74
C TYR A 98 -4.02 -4.56 -6.10
N TYR A 99 -3.96 -3.89 -4.96
CA TYR A 99 -2.74 -3.61 -4.23
C TYR A 99 -2.90 -3.97 -2.77
N GLY A 100 -1.85 -4.47 -2.15
CA GLY A 100 -1.75 -4.66 -0.71
C GLY A 100 -0.39 -4.19 -0.21
N ALA A 101 -0.35 -3.64 1.00
CA ALA A 101 0.88 -3.31 1.69
C ALA A 101 0.84 -3.88 3.10
N PHE A 102 1.92 -4.52 3.52
CA PHE A 102 2.01 -5.26 4.78
C PHE A 102 3.27 -4.85 5.51
N PHE A 103 3.09 -4.39 6.75
CA PHE A 103 4.17 -3.91 7.58
C PHE A 103 4.60 -4.99 8.56
N LEU A 104 5.83 -5.47 8.45
CA LEU A 104 6.42 -6.55 9.27
C LEU A 104 5.58 -7.85 9.29
N ASP A 105 4.70 -8.07 8.32
CA ASP A 105 3.79 -9.21 8.28
C ASP A 105 3.75 -9.86 6.89
N ASN A 106 4.79 -10.63 6.60
CA ASN A 106 4.88 -11.39 5.34
C ASN A 106 3.78 -12.47 5.25
N GLN A 107 3.36 -13.02 6.41
CA GLN A 107 2.34 -14.07 6.41
C GLN A 107 0.97 -13.52 6.02
N ALA A 108 0.63 -12.32 6.45
CA ALA A 108 -0.60 -11.65 6.02
C ALA A 108 -0.59 -11.37 4.52
N LEU A 109 0.57 -10.99 3.93
CA LEU A 109 0.73 -10.83 2.49
C LEU A 109 0.46 -12.16 1.76
N ILE A 110 1.12 -13.24 2.19
CA ILE A 110 0.97 -14.57 1.59
C ILE A 110 -0.48 -15.03 1.66
N ASN A 111 -1.11 -14.88 2.82
CA ASN A 111 -2.52 -15.24 3.02
C ASN A 111 -3.45 -14.40 2.11
N TYR A 112 -3.17 -13.10 1.98
CA TYR A 112 -3.93 -12.22 1.11
C TYR A 112 -3.85 -12.65 -0.36
N VAL A 113 -2.66 -12.94 -0.86
CA VAL A 113 -2.49 -13.39 -2.26
C VAL A 113 -3.15 -14.75 -2.46
N ASN A 114 -2.90 -15.71 -1.57
CA ASN A 114 -3.46 -17.06 -1.69
C ASN A 114 -5.00 -17.12 -1.51
N SER A 115 -5.60 -16.07 -0.93
CA SER A 115 -7.07 -15.94 -0.86
C SER A 115 -7.71 -15.42 -2.17
N GLN A 116 -6.90 -14.98 -3.14
CA GLN A 116 -7.38 -14.47 -4.41
C GLN A 116 -7.73 -15.61 -5.39
N PRO A 117 -8.57 -15.34 -6.40
CA PRO A 117 -8.86 -16.32 -7.46
C PRO A 117 -7.64 -16.46 -8.39
N LEU A 118 -6.63 -17.19 -7.93
CA LEU A 118 -5.38 -17.38 -8.68
C LEU A 118 -5.56 -18.35 -9.85
N SER A 119 -4.86 -18.08 -10.96
CA SER A 119 -4.79 -19.01 -12.12
C SER A 119 -3.97 -20.25 -11.78
N GLU A 120 -4.08 -21.28 -12.63
CA GLU A 120 -3.26 -22.50 -12.51
C GLU A 120 -1.76 -22.19 -12.59
N VAL A 121 -1.39 -21.21 -13.42
CA VAL A 121 -0.02 -20.71 -13.53
C VAL A 121 -0.01 -19.26 -13.11
N LEU A 122 0.66 -18.96 -12.01
CA LEU A 122 0.85 -17.59 -11.52
C LEU A 122 2.22 -17.07 -11.93
N THR A 123 2.26 -15.97 -12.68
CA THR A 123 3.51 -15.28 -13.01
C THR A 123 3.85 -14.30 -11.88
N CYS A 124 5.01 -14.46 -11.26
CA CYS A 124 5.48 -13.64 -10.13
C CYS A 124 6.70 -12.83 -10.55
N LEU A 125 6.64 -11.51 -10.38
CA LEU A 125 7.74 -10.59 -10.61
C LEU A 125 8.34 -10.17 -9.26
N GLY A 126 9.67 -10.22 -9.12
CA GLY A 126 10.41 -9.81 -7.93
C GLY A 126 11.75 -9.17 -8.29
N ASP A 127 12.31 -8.40 -7.36
CA ASP A 127 13.54 -7.59 -7.51
C ASP A 127 14.86 -8.36 -7.30
N GLY A 128 14.81 -9.67 -7.15
CA GLY A 128 16.01 -10.50 -6.90
C GLY A 128 16.40 -10.62 -5.42
N HIS A 129 15.81 -9.87 -4.51
CA HIS A 129 16.13 -9.97 -3.09
C HIS A 129 15.58 -11.27 -2.47
N ASP A 130 16.42 -12.00 -1.72
CA ASP A 130 16.06 -13.30 -1.12
C ASP A 130 14.75 -13.24 -0.30
N GLY A 131 14.51 -12.14 0.42
CA GLY A 131 13.29 -11.95 1.19
C GLY A 131 12.03 -11.87 0.35
N ILE A 132 12.11 -11.42 -0.91
CA ILE A 132 11.01 -11.41 -1.86
C ILE A 132 10.79 -12.81 -2.43
N TRP A 133 11.85 -13.50 -2.83
CA TRP A 133 11.75 -14.88 -3.33
C TRP A 133 11.21 -15.84 -2.28
N ASN A 134 11.59 -15.67 -1.01
CA ASN A 134 11.05 -16.46 0.10
C ASN A 134 9.54 -16.26 0.31
N ILE A 135 8.98 -15.13 -0.13
CA ILE A 135 7.54 -14.89 -0.16
C ILE A 135 6.95 -15.56 -1.40
N ILE A 136 7.53 -15.29 -2.59
CA ILE A 136 7.02 -15.77 -3.89
C ILE A 136 6.87 -17.28 -3.92
N VAL A 137 7.83 -18.04 -3.40
CA VAL A 137 7.75 -19.52 -3.36
C VAL A 137 6.59 -20.06 -2.51
N GLN A 138 6.00 -19.25 -1.65
CA GLN A 138 4.83 -19.59 -0.83
C GLN A 138 3.50 -19.15 -1.46
N LEU A 139 3.57 -18.43 -2.57
CA LEU A 139 2.37 -18.06 -3.33
C LEU A 139 1.94 -19.21 -4.22
N ASN A 140 0.64 -19.51 -4.21
CA ASN A 140 0.04 -20.56 -5.03
C ASN A 140 0.72 -21.96 -4.85
N PRO A 141 0.88 -22.45 -3.61
CA PRO A 141 1.77 -23.57 -3.29
C PRO A 141 1.41 -24.90 -3.98
N ASP A 142 0.14 -25.06 -4.39
CA ASP A 142 -0.38 -26.28 -5.00
C ASP A 142 -0.35 -26.24 -6.54
N ARG A 143 0.24 -25.21 -7.15
CA ARG A 143 0.18 -24.97 -8.60
C ARG A 143 1.52 -24.49 -9.15
N ALA A 144 1.62 -24.45 -10.48
CA ALA A 144 2.83 -23.98 -11.14
C ALA A 144 3.02 -22.46 -10.98
N GLY A 145 4.23 -22.04 -10.58
CA GLY A 145 4.66 -20.66 -10.57
C GLY A 145 5.64 -20.39 -11.73
N ARG A 146 5.54 -19.19 -12.32
CA ARG A 146 6.54 -18.66 -13.24
C ARG A 146 7.18 -17.43 -12.60
N GLU A 147 8.46 -17.51 -12.33
CA GLU A 147 9.25 -16.45 -11.73
C GLU A 147 9.89 -15.57 -12.79
N ILE A 148 9.82 -14.26 -12.63
CA ILE A 148 10.47 -13.26 -13.47
C ILE A 148 11.25 -12.31 -12.58
N LEU A 149 12.55 -12.16 -12.89
CA LEU A 149 13.43 -11.22 -12.21
C LEU A 149 13.31 -9.82 -12.85
N ASP A 150 13.10 -8.80 -12.03
CA ASP A 150 13.17 -7.41 -12.45
C ASP A 150 14.62 -6.91 -12.37
N TRP A 151 15.26 -6.73 -13.51
CA TRP A 151 16.65 -6.31 -13.63
C TRP A 151 16.90 -4.82 -13.34
N TYR A 152 15.86 -4.01 -13.22
CA TYR A 152 16.02 -2.56 -13.04
C TYR A 152 16.41 -2.12 -11.62
N HIS A 153 16.45 -3.06 -10.67
CA HIS A 153 16.78 -2.78 -9.26
C HIS A 153 18.17 -3.26 -8.85
N GLU A 154 18.98 -3.77 -9.77
CA GLU A 154 20.40 -4.05 -9.51
C GLU A 154 21.23 -2.77 -9.75
N GLY A 155 21.31 -1.90 -8.71
CA GLY A 155 22.09 -0.66 -8.73
C GLY A 155 22.53 -0.23 -7.34
#